data_6baf66c52ca40acaf06b962c29f555fd
#
_entry.id   6baf66c52ca40acaf06b962c29f555fd
#
_cell.length_a   1.000
_cell.length_b   1.000
_cell.length_c   1.000
_cell.angle_alpha   90.00
_cell.angle_beta   90.00
_cell.angle_gamma   90.00
#
_symmetry.space_group_name_H-M   'P 1'
#
loop_
_entity.id
_entity.type
_entity.pdbx_description
1 polymer ?
#
loop_
_entity_poly.entity_id
_entity_poly.type
_entity_poly.pdbx_seq_one_letter_code
_entity_poly.pdbx_strand_id
1 'polypeptide(L)'
;MEFLTIAILHFFAVSSPGPDFIIVTRQSIRSGRTAAIFTSLGIASGILVHSFAAMTGLTYIISSNPLVFLYLKIIASIYLGYLGFISIFNSSSITQYTSDQSTSNQNFLYSYRIGFITNVLNPKAILFFITVFSIVVDSSTSVLSLGIYGAYMSIATFIWFTFVSYIFTNTTLINKYRNSLPIFEKILGCILLLIASQILLYELPKLNV
;
A
#
# COMPACT_ATOMS: atom_id res chain seq x y z
N MET A 1 -2.76 -16.91 12.49
CA MET A 1 -2.52 -16.92 11.01
C MET A 1 -2.82 -15.57 10.37
N GLU A 2 -3.89 -14.88 10.75
CA GLU A 2 -4.30 -13.57 10.18
C GLU A 2 -3.17 -12.53 10.12
N PHE A 3 -2.49 -12.26 11.24
CA PHE A 3 -1.43 -11.26 11.31
C PHE A 3 -0.32 -11.48 10.27
N LEU A 4 0.15 -12.72 10.10
CA LEU A 4 1.20 -13.05 9.12
C LEU A 4 0.71 -12.81 7.68
N THR A 5 -0.53 -13.19 7.39
CA THR A 5 -1.15 -12.96 6.08
C THR A 5 -1.28 -11.47 5.79
N ILE A 6 -1.76 -10.68 6.77
CA ILE A 6 -1.83 -9.21 6.66
C ILE A 6 -0.44 -8.62 6.43
N ALA A 7 0.56 -9.07 7.18
CA ALA A 7 1.93 -8.56 7.07
C ALA A 7 2.52 -8.81 5.67
N ILE A 8 2.32 -10.01 5.13
CA ILE A 8 2.81 -10.39 3.80
C ILE A 8 2.08 -9.56 2.71
N LEU A 9 0.75 -9.53 2.74
CA LEU A 9 -0.05 -8.77 1.77
C LEU A 9 0.27 -7.29 1.80
N HIS A 10 0.40 -6.72 3.01
CA HIS A 10 0.75 -5.32 3.19
C HIS A 10 2.14 -5.00 2.64
N PHE A 11 3.14 -5.85 2.91
CA PHE A 11 4.48 -5.66 2.39
C PHE A 11 4.48 -5.61 0.85
N PHE A 12 3.80 -6.53 0.18
CA PHE A 12 3.71 -6.51 -1.28
C PHE A 12 2.93 -5.30 -1.81
N ALA A 13 1.86 -4.92 -1.15
CA ALA A 13 1.07 -3.77 -1.57
C ALA A 13 1.84 -2.45 -1.40
N VAL A 14 2.50 -2.22 -0.25
CA VAL A 14 3.25 -0.97 0.00
C VAL A 14 4.50 -0.86 -0.86
N SER A 15 5.12 -2.00 -1.20
CA SER A 15 6.31 -2.06 -2.06
C SER A 15 6.00 -1.87 -3.54
N SER A 16 4.78 -2.15 -3.96
CA SER A 16 4.33 -1.95 -5.34
C SER A 16 4.19 -0.45 -5.65
N PRO A 17 4.75 0.03 -6.78
CA PRO A 17 4.71 1.45 -7.13
C PRO A 17 3.27 1.96 -7.25
N GLY A 18 3.08 3.19 -6.75
CA GLY A 18 1.80 3.88 -6.73
C GLY A 18 1.97 5.34 -6.31
N PRO A 19 0.87 6.07 -6.07
CA PRO A 19 0.90 7.48 -5.70
C PRO A 19 1.82 7.79 -4.50
N ASP A 20 1.79 6.93 -3.46
CA ASP A 20 2.61 7.09 -2.25
C ASP A 20 4.10 6.94 -2.57
N PHE A 21 4.47 5.94 -3.37
CA PHE A 21 5.86 5.73 -3.81
C PHE A 21 6.34 6.91 -4.65
N ILE A 22 5.52 7.38 -5.59
CA ILE A 22 5.84 8.52 -6.46
C ILE A 22 6.08 9.78 -5.66
N ILE A 23 5.23 10.10 -4.68
CA ILE A 23 5.39 11.33 -3.91
C ILE A 23 6.62 11.28 -3.00
N VAL A 24 6.92 10.13 -2.38
CA VAL A 24 8.13 9.98 -1.54
C VAL A 24 9.40 10.10 -2.38
N THR A 25 9.47 9.42 -3.52
CA THR A 25 10.63 9.50 -4.43
C THR A 25 10.83 10.91 -4.97
N ARG A 26 9.75 11.59 -5.35
CA ARG A 26 9.78 12.99 -5.79
C ARG A 26 10.29 13.92 -4.68
N GLN A 27 9.79 13.78 -3.46
CA GLN A 27 10.24 14.57 -2.30
C GLN A 27 11.71 14.28 -1.96
N SER A 28 12.13 13.01 -2.05
CA SER A 28 13.52 12.62 -1.84
C SER A 28 14.47 13.35 -2.78
N ILE A 29 14.13 13.39 -4.07
CA ILE A 29 14.99 13.98 -5.12
C ILE A 29 14.95 15.51 -5.09
N ARG A 30 13.76 16.13 -4.89
CA ARG A 30 13.58 17.58 -5.00
C ARG A 30 13.83 18.34 -3.71
N SER A 31 13.39 17.79 -2.58
CA SER A 31 13.37 18.49 -1.28
C SER A 31 14.29 17.83 -0.24
N GLY A 32 14.93 16.73 -0.62
CA GLY A 32 15.88 16.01 0.22
C GLY A 32 15.23 15.05 1.22
N ARG A 33 16.09 14.33 1.94
CA ARG A 33 15.72 13.20 2.82
C ARG A 33 14.72 13.58 3.90
N THR A 34 14.95 14.68 4.61
CA THR A 34 14.12 15.10 5.73
C THR A 34 12.67 15.36 5.28
N ALA A 35 12.48 16.08 4.17
CA ALA A 35 11.15 16.32 3.60
C ALA A 35 10.46 14.99 3.22
N ALA A 36 11.19 14.05 2.63
CA ALA A 36 10.67 12.74 2.27
C ALA A 36 10.27 11.91 3.50
N ILE A 37 11.03 11.98 4.61
CA ILE A 37 10.67 11.32 5.87
C ILE A 37 9.37 11.91 6.45
N PHE A 38 9.19 13.23 6.43
CA PHE A 38 7.92 13.84 6.84
C PHE A 38 6.76 13.47 5.91
N THR A 39 7.00 13.32 4.62
CA THR A 39 6.01 12.77 3.67
C THR A 39 5.65 11.33 4.03
N SER A 40 6.64 10.51 4.35
CA SER A 40 6.44 9.12 4.79
C SER A 40 5.63 9.03 6.09
N LEU A 41 5.85 9.96 7.03
CA LEU A 41 5.06 10.06 8.26
C LEU A 41 3.61 10.45 7.96
N GLY A 42 3.37 11.35 7.01
CA GLY A 42 2.04 11.71 6.54
C GLY A 42 1.31 10.50 5.95
N ILE A 43 1.97 9.74 5.07
CA ILE A 43 1.42 8.52 4.48
C ILE A 43 1.06 7.51 5.59
N ALA A 44 1.96 7.25 6.53
CA ALA A 44 1.73 6.34 7.65
C ALA A 44 0.53 6.75 8.52
N SER A 45 0.32 8.06 8.70
CA SER A 45 -0.88 8.58 9.38
C SER A 45 -2.16 8.35 8.57
N GLY A 46 -2.09 8.42 7.23
CA GLY A 46 -3.21 8.08 6.35
C GLY A 46 -3.59 6.59 6.43
N ILE A 47 -2.61 5.70 6.60
CA ILE A 47 -2.85 4.26 6.85
C ILE A 47 -3.72 4.05 8.10
N LEU A 48 -3.53 4.82 9.17
CA LEU A 48 -4.39 4.73 10.36
C LEU A 48 -5.84 5.12 10.07
N VAL A 49 -6.05 6.12 9.20
CA VAL A 49 -7.41 6.51 8.77
C VAL A 49 -8.09 5.37 8.01
N HIS A 50 -7.39 4.75 7.05
CA HIS A 50 -7.92 3.60 6.31
C HIS A 50 -8.20 2.40 7.22
N SER A 51 -7.28 2.11 8.14
CA SER A 51 -7.44 1.04 9.12
C SER A 51 -8.69 1.26 9.97
N PHE A 52 -8.87 2.46 10.51
CA PHE A 52 -10.04 2.82 11.30
C PHE A 52 -11.34 2.71 10.48
N ALA A 53 -11.34 3.23 9.25
CA ALA A 53 -12.49 3.14 8.36
C ALA A 53 -12.85 1.69 8.01
N ALA A 54 -11.84 0.84 7.76
CA ALA A 54 -12.03 -0.58 7.48
C ALA A 54 -12.58 -1.32 8.71
N MET A 55 -12.04 -1.05 9.90
CA MET A 55 -12.52 -1.65 11.16
C MET A 55 -14.00 -1.34 11.41
N THR A 56 -14.41 -0.08 11.28
CA THR A 56 -15.78 0.34 11.56
C THR A 56 -16.75 -0.08 10.46
N GLY A 57 -16.39 0.14 9.20
CA GLY A 57 -17.24 -0.17 8.05
C GLY A 57 -17.41 -1.66 7.82
N LEU A 58 -16.32 -2.42 7.92
CA LEU A 58 -16.36 -3.86 7.67
C LEU A 58 -17.11 -4.63 8.75
N THR A 59 -16.93 -4.29 10.03
CA THR A 59 -17.69 -4.90 11.14
C THR A 59 -19.19 -4.75 10.91
N TYR A 60 -19.63 -3.59 10.44
CA TYR A 60 -21.03 -3.35 10.09
C TYR A 60 -21.50 -4.21 8.93
N ILE A 61 -20.71 -4.33 7.84
CA ILE A 61 -21.10 -5.08 6.64
C ILE A 61 -21.14 -6.59 6.91
N ILE A 62 -20.17 -7.15 7.63
CA ILE A 62 -20.14 -8.58 7.98
C ILE A 62 -21.39 -8.96 8.79
N SER A 63 -21.78 -8.11 9.76
CA SER A 63 -22.93 -8.38 10.62
C SER A 63 -24.27 -8.20 9.89
N SER A 64 -24.32 -7.40 8.82
CA SER A 64 -25.57 -7.00 8.17
C SER A 64 -25.95 -7.85 6.98
N ASN A 65 -24.99 -8.34 6.16
CA ASN A 65 -25.30 -9.07 4.95
C ASN A 65 -24.15 -9.94 4.41
N PRO A 66 -24.19 -11.27 4.60
CA PRO A 66 -23.15 -12.20 4.13
C PRO A 66 -22.91 -12.17 2.61
N LEU A 67 -23.96 -11.92 1.81
CA LEU A 67 -23.81 -11.84 0.35
C LEU A 67 -23.03 -10.61 -0.06
N VAL A 68 -23.30 -9.45 0.54
CA VAL A 68 -22.51 -8.22 0.29
C VAL A 68 -21.05 -8.45 0.65
N PHE A 69 -20.79 -9.16 1.73
CA PHE A 69 -19.43 -9.50 2.12
C PHE A 69 -18.74 -10.43 1.11
N LEU A 70 -19.43 -11.41 0.56
CA LEU A 70 -18.92 -12.29 -0.51
C LEU A 70 -18.58 -11.49 -1.78
N TYR A 71 -19.46 -10.59 -2.23
CA TYR A 71 -19.16 -9.72 -3.38
C TYR A 71 -17.97 -8.80 -3.12
N LEU A 72 -17.83 -8.25 -1.92
CA LEU A 72 -16.66 -7.45 -1.55
C LEU A 72 -15.36 -8.25 -1.67
N LYS A 73 -15.33 -9.50 -1.21
CA LYS A 73 -14.15 -10.37 -1.35
C LYS A 73 -13.78 -10.61 -2.81
N ILE A 74 -14.75 -10.83 -3.68
CA ILE A 74 -14.52 -11.06 -5.11
C ILE A 74 -13.97 -9.79 -5.77
N ILE A 75 -14.60 -8.63 -5.55
CA ILE A 75 -14.14 -7.33 -6.07
C ILE A 75 -12.72 -7.03 -5.59
N ALA A 76 -12.47 -7.27 -4.31
CA ALA A 76 -11.17 -7.09 -3.68
C ALA A 76 -10.09 -7.98 -4.32
N SER A 77 -10.42 -9.23 -4.63
CA SER A 77 -9.49 -10.16 -5.28
C SER A 77 -9.18 -9.75 -6.73
N ILE A 78 -10.19 -9.29 -7.48
CA ILE A 78 -10.00 -8.74 -8.83
C ILE A 78 -9.07 -7.51 -8.77
N TYR A 79 -9.26 -6.64 -7.77
CA TYR A 79 -8.40 -5.48 -7.60
C TYR A 79 -6.96 -5.85 -7.25
N LEU A 80 -6.76 -6.86 -6.40
CA LEU A 80 -5.42 -7.37 -6.09
C LEU A 80 -4.73 -7.91 -7.35
N GLY A 81 -5.49 -8.63 -8.21
CA GLY A 81 -5.02 -9.07 -9.52
C GLY A 81 -4.65 -7.90 -10.45
N TYR A 82 -5.46 -6.86 -10.47
CA TYR A 82 -5.17 -5.63 -11.21
C TYR A 82 -3.88 -4.95 -10.75
N LEU A 83 -3.64 -4.85 -9.43
CA LEU A 83 -2.37 -4.33 -8.91
C LEU A 83 -1.18 -5.20 -9.34
N GLY A 84 -1.32 -6.53 -9.29
CA GLY A 84 -0.32 -7.46 -9.76
C GLY A 84 -0.01 -7.27 -11.25
N PHE A 85 -1.04 -7.15 -12.07
CA PHE A 85 -0.91 -6.91 -13.52
C PHE A 85 -0.17 -5.60 -13.81
N ILE A 86 -0.57 -4.49 -13.21
CA ILE A 86 0.11 -3.20 -13.40
C ILE A 86 1.58 -3.27 -12.97
N SER A 87 1.88 -3.93 -11.86
CA SER A 87 3.27 -4.07 -11.39
C SER A 87 4.15 -4.83 -12.38
N ILE A 88 3.60 -5.77 -13.15
CA ILE A 88 4.36 -6.51 -14.17
C ILE A 88 4.58 -5.66 -15.44
N PHE A 89 3.54 -4.98 -15.90
CA PHE A 89 3.57 -4.33 -17.22
C PHE A 89 4.02 -2.86 -17.19
N ASN A 90 3.85 -2.14 -16.07
CA ASN A 90 4.22 -0.72 -15.94
C ASN A 90 5.54 -0.47 -15.18
N SER A 91 6.37 -1.48 -15.04
CA SER A 91 7.64 -1.42 -14.27
C SER A 91 8.69 -0.43 -14.81
N SER A 92 8.39 0.33 -15.88
CA SER A 92 9.33 1.25 -16.53
C SER A 92 9.22 2.72 -16.04
N SER A 93 8.25 3.07 -15.20
CA SER A 93 7.91 4.46 -14.91
C SER A 93 8.86 5.18 -13.96
N ILE A 94 9.77 4.47 -13.29
CA ILE A 94 10.68 5.06 -12.28
C ILE A 94 11.87 5.83 -12.93
N THR A 95 12.12 5.63 -14.23
CA THR A 95 13.32 6.10 -14.90
C THR A 95 13.28 7.57 -15.38
N GLN A 96 12.16 8.28 -15.26
CA GLN A 96 11.99 9.62 -15.83
C GLN A 96 12.22 10.80 -14.86
N TYR A 97 12.69 10.54 -13.65
CA TYR A 97 12.94 11.65 -12.70
C TYR A 97 14.32 12.26 -12.90
N THR A 98 14.43 13.16 -13.89
CA THR A 98 15.59 14.05 -14.06
C THR A 98 15.52 15.22 -13.06
N SER A 99 16.67 15.53 -12.54
CA SER A 99 16.97 16.51 -11.51
C SER A 99 16.65 17.97 -11.90
N ASP A 100 15.51 18.48 -11.48
CA ASP A 100 15.35 19.89 -11.19
C ASP A 100 15.53 20.10 -9.69
N GLN A 101 16.75 20.39 -9.28
CA GLN A 101 17.08 20.77 -7.91
C GLN A 101 16.58 22.19 -7.66
N SER A 102 15.34 22.36 -7.32
CA SER A 102 14.85 23.58 -6.69
C SER A 102 14.98 23.40 -5.17
N THR A 103 15.93 24.11 -4.55
CA THR A 103 16.03 24.27 -3.10
C THR A 103 14.83 25.07 -2.61
N SER A 104 13.68 24.44 -2.49
CA SER A 104 12.52 25.07 -1.87
C SER A 104 12.67 25.02 -0.36
N ASN A 105 12.36 26.14 0.29
CA ASN A 105 12.29 26.27 1.75
C ASN A 105 11.52 25.07 2.33
N GLN A 106 12.23 24.23 3.15
CA GLN A 106 11.71 22.95 3.61
C GLN A 106 10.62 23.17 4.66
N ASN A 107 9.38 23.29 4.23
CA ASN A 107 8.25 23.27 5.16
C ASN A 107 7.85 21.81 5.45
N PHE A 108 8.30 21.29 6.61
CA PHE A 108 8.03 19.91 7.02
C PHE A 108 6.55 19.61 7.19
N LEU A 109 5.75 20.59 7.64
CA LEU A 109 4.31 20.46 7.74
C LEU A 109 3.67 20.31 6.34
N TYR A 110 4.16 21.01 5.35
CA TYR A 110 3.73 20.83 3.96
C TYR A 110 4.07 19.43 3.45
N SER A 111 5.28 18.93 3.72
CA SER A 111 5.69 17.59 3.34
C SER A 111 4.82 16.50 4.00
N TYR A 112 4.52 16.65 5.29
CA TYR A 112 3.59 15.78 5.99
C TYR A 112 2.18 15.80 5.38
N ARG A 113 1.62 17.00 5.18
CA ARG A 113 0.27 17.16 4.60
C ARG A 113 0.15 16.55 3.22
N ILE A 114 1.15 16.73 2.37
CA ILE A 114 1.14 16.16 1.02
C ILE A 114 1.13 14.63 1.09
N GLY A 115 1.93 14.02 1.94
CA GLY A 115 1.93 12.57 2.16
C GLY A 115 0.59 12.06 2.70
N PHE A 116 0.05 12.73 3.72
CA PHE A 116 -1.22 12.38 4.33
C PHE A 116 -2.38 12.42 3.32
N ILE A 117 -2.53 13.54 2.60
CA ILE A 117 -3.60 13.73 1.61
C ILE A 117 -3.44 12.73 0.46
N THR A 118 -2.20 12.52 -0.02
CA THR A 118 -1.93 11.55 -1.08
C THR A 118 -2.40 10.16 -0.67
N ASN A 119 -2.09 9.71 0.55
CA ASN A 119 -2.47 8.37 1.01
C ASN A 119 -3.99 8.27 1.29
N VAL A 120 -4.58 9.23 2.00
CA VAL A 120 -6.03 9.21 2.32
C VAL A 120 -6.89 9.19 1.05
N LEU A 121 -6.47 9.90 -0.01
CA LEU A 121 -7.17 9.92 -1.30
C LEU A 121 -6.67 8.84 -2.28
N ASN A 122 -5.71 7.99 -1.86
CA ASN A 122 -5.14 6.98 -2.73
C ASN A 122 -6.11 5.81 -2.93
N PRO A 123 -6.67 5.62 -4.14
CA PRO A 123 -7.61 4.52 -4.39
C PRO A 123 -6.96 3.15 -4.17
N LYS A 124 -5.65 3.04 -4.40
CA LYS A 124 -4.88 1.82 -4.12
C LYS A 124 -4.91 1.48 -2.63
N ALA A 125 -4.71 2.46 -1.74
CA ALA A 125 -4.75 2.26 -0.30
C ALA A 125 -6.17 1.91 0.16
N ILE A 126 -7.18 2.67 -0.27
CA ILE A 126 -8.59 2.41 0.06
C ILE A 126 -8.99 0.97 -0.26
N LEU A 127 -8.78 0.57 -1.53
CA LEU A 127 -9.16 -0.75 -1.99
C LEU A 127 -8.32 -1.87 -1.37
N PHE A 128 -7.04 -1.62 -1.08
CA PHE A 128 -6.19 -2.54 -0.34
C PHE A 128 -6.75 -2.82 1.06
N PHE A 129 -7.12 -1.80 1.80
CA PHE A 129 -7.68 -1.97 3.15
C PHE A 129 -9.01 -2.71 3.13
N ILE A 130 -9.92 -2.36 2.22
CA ILE A 130 -11.17 -3.11 2.01
C ILE A 130 -10.86 -4.58 1.71
N THR A 131 -9.90 -4.84 0.81
CA THR A 131 -9.50 -6.19 0.43
C THR A 131 -8.97 -7.00 1.61
N VAL A 132 -7.95 -6.48 2.30
CA VAL A 132 -7.27 -7.19 3.38
C VAL A 132 -8.22 -7.49 4.53
N PHE A 133 -9.00 -6.50 4.95
CA PHE A 133 -9.95 -6.69 6.04
C PHE A 133 -11.11 -7.61 5.65
N SER A 134 -11.54 -7.60 4.37
CA SER A 134 -12.61 -8.49 3.91
C SER A 134 -12.17 -9.95 3.76
N ILE A 135 -10.92 -10.19 3.38
CA ILE A 135 -10.41 -11.54 3.07
C ILE A 135 -9.79 -12.22 4.28
N VAL A 136 -9.05 -11.47 5.09
CA VAL A 136 -8.16 -12.03 6.11
C VAL A 136 -8.79 -11.98 7.50
N VAL A 137 -9.61 -10.95 7.77
CA VAL A 137 -10.21 -10.72 9.08
C VAL A 137 -11.43 -11.61 9.26
N ASP A 138 -11.44 -12.40 10.34
CA ASP A 138 -12.59 -13.19 10.75
C ASP A 138 -13.60 -12.34 11.54
N SER A 139 -14.88 -12.72 11.50
CA SER A 139 -15.93 -12.06 12.27
C SER A 139 -15.72 -12.14 13.80
N SER A 140 -14.93 -13.10 14.26
CA SER A 140 -14.56 -13.29 15.66
C SER A 140 -13.32 -12.49 16.08
N THR A 141 -12.64 -11.81 15.15
CA THR A 141 -11.41 -11.06 15.43
C THR A 141 -11.71 -9.86 16.36
N SER A 142 -10.99 -9.77 17.47
CA SER A 142 -11.22 -8.70 18.45
C SER A 142 -10.84 -7.32 17.91
N VAL A 143 -11.54 -6.28 18.36
CA VAL A 143 -11.24 -4.88 17.99
C VAL A 143 -9.79 -4.50 18.34
N LEU A 144 -9.28 -5.06 19.46
CA LEU A 144 -7.87 -4.85 19.85
C LEU A 144 -6.91 -5.42 18.82
N SER A 145 -7.16 -6.64 18.30
CA SER A 145 -6.34 -7.25 17.25
C SER A 145 -6.36 -6.42 15.98
N LEU A 146 -7.52 -5.92 15.58
CA LEU A 146 -7.66 -5.03 14.41
C LEU A 146 -6.85 -3.74 14.60
N GLY A 147 -6.88 -3.14 15.79
CA GLY A 147 -6.08 -1.98 16.14
C GLY A 147 -4.57 -2.26 16.04
N ILE A 148 -4.13 -3.43 16.52
CA ILE A 148 -2.72 -3.87 16.41
C ILE A 148 -2.32 -4.03 14.93
N TYR A 149 -3.19 -4.61 14.09
CA TYR A 149 -2.91 -4.77 12.66
C TYR A 149 -2.78 -3.39 11.97
N GLY A 150 -3.66 -2.45 12.28
CA GLY A 150 -3.58 -1.07 11.77
C GLY A 150 -2.31 -0.34 12.20
N ALA A 151 -1.95 -0.44 13.48
CA ALA A 151 -0.71 0.13 14.01
C ALA A 151 0.53 -0.47 13.34
N TYR A 152 0.57 -1.81 13.21
CA TYR A 152 1.63 -2.50 12.49
C TYR A 152 1.77 -1.98 11.05
N MET A 153 0.67 -1.93 10.27
CA MET A 153 0.69 -1.47 8.89
C MET A 153 1.17 -0.03 8.76
N SER A 154 0.77 0.85 9.68
CA SER A 154 1.24 2.24 9.72
C SER A 154 2.75 2.32 9.98
N ILE A 155 3.26 1.63 10.99
CA ILE A 155 4.68 1.61 11.34
C ILE A 155 5.50 1.00 10.20
N ALA A 156 5.05 -0.13 9.65
CA ALA A 156 5.74 -0.79 8.54
C ALA A 156 5.78 0.10 7.29
N THR A 157 4.69 0.82 6.98
CA THR A 157 4.64 1.82 5.90
C THR A 157 5.65 2.94 6.14
N PHE A 158 5.71 3.48 7.35
CA PHE A 158 6.67 4.53 7.70
C PHE A 158 8.12 4.06 7.51
N ILE A 159 8.44 2.87 8.01
CA ILE A 159 9.78 2.28 7.88
C ILE A 159 10.11 2.06 6.40
N TRP A 160 9.19 1.48 5.62
CA TRP A 160 9.38 1.23 4.20
C TRP A 160 9.67 2.51 3.41
N PHE A 161 8.83 3.53 3.55
CA PHE A 161 9.03 4.78 2.80
C PHE A 161 10.19 5.62 3.32
N THR A 162 10.55 5.51 4.59
CA THR A 162 11.81 6.06 5.12
C THR A 162 13.01 5.38 4.44
N PHE A 163 13.00 4.06 4.31
CA PHE A 163 14.03 3.31 3.58
C PHE A 163 14.10 3.73 2.10
N VAL A 164 12.96 3.85 1.43
CA VAL A 164 12.87 4.38 0.06
C VAL A 164 13.49 5.79 -0.01
N SER A 165 13.20 6.67 0.96
CA SER A 165 13.77 8.01 0.99
C SER A 165 15.30 8.01 1.10
N TYR A 166 15.89 7.08 1.85
CA TYR A 166 17.34 6.91 1.94
C TYR A 166 17.96 6.49 0.60
N ILE A 167 17.31 5.55 -0.11
CA ILE A 167 17.78 5.10 -1.44
C ILE A 167 17.74 6.26 -2.42
N PHE A 168 16.61 6.96 -2.51
CA PHE A 168 16.38 7.99 -3.53
C PHE A 168 17.03 9.34 -3.24
N THR A 169 17.62 9.53 -2.05
CA THR A 169 18.50 10.67 -1.75
C THR A 169 19.98 10.37 -1.96
N ASN A 170 20.35 9.11 -2.21
CA ASN A 170 21.73 8.70 -2.44
C ASN A 170 21.94 8.35 -3.91
N THR A 171 22.62 9.24 -4.65
CA THR A 171 22.89 9.09 -6.09
C THR A 171 23.65 7.80 -6.42
N THR A 172 24.56 7.37 -5.56
CA THR A 172 25.32 6.11 -5.74
C THR A 172 24.41 4.89 -5.65
N LEU A 173 23.49 4.87 -4.67
CA LEU A 173 22.53 3.78 -4.50
C LEU A 173 21.52 3.73 -5.64
N ILE A 174 20.99 4.87 -6.06
CA ILE A 174 20.05 4.92 -7.20
C ILE A 174 20.72 4.32 -8.44
N ASN A 175 21.92 4.76 -8.77
CA ASN A 175 22.63 4.28 -9.96
C ASN A 175 22.94 2.78 -9.88
N LYS A 176 23.24 2.26 -8.69
CA LYS A 176 23.52 0.84 -8.46
C LYS A 176 22.27 -0.04 -8.62
N TYR A 177 21.12 0.40 -8.10
CA TYR A 177 19.90 -0.44 -8.05
C TYR A 177 18.87 -0.12 -9.12
N ARG A 178 19.08 0.90 -9.94
CA ARG A 178 18.14 1.34 -10.99
C ARG A 178 17.67 0.19 -11.89
N ASN A 179 18.59 -0.69 -12.28
CA ASN A 179 18.28 -1.80 -13.19
C ASN A 179 17.57 -2.97 -12.48
N SER A 180 17.65 -3.06 -11.14
CA SER A 180 17.02 -4.13 -10.37
C SER A 180 15.60 -3.79 -9.94
N LEU A 181 15.23 -2.50 -9.87
CA LEU A 181 13.90 -2.06 -9.48
C LEU A 181 12.78 -2.65 -10.35
N PRO A 182 12.86 -2.66 -11.70
CA PRO A 182 11.82 -3.24 -12.54
C PRO A 182 11.65 -4.75 -12.34
N ILE A 183 12.74 -5.47 -12.04
CA ILE A 183 12.71 -6.92 -11.76
C ILE A 183 11.96 -7.17 -10.45
N PHE A 184 12.27 -6.37 -9.41
CA PHE A 184 11.61 -6.45 -8.12
C PHE A 184 10.09 -6.19 -8.25
N GLU A 185 9.69 -5.16 -9.00
CA GLU A 185 8.28 -4.86 -9.29
C GLU A 185 7.55 -6.04 -9.97
N LYS A 186 8.17 -6.67 -10.95
CA LYS A 186 7.60 -7.83 -11.64
C LYS A 186 7.40 -9.02 -10.70
N ILE A 187 8.38 -9.30 -9.83
CA ILE A 187 8.27 -10.37 -8.85
C ILE A 187 7.10 -10.10 -7.90
N LEU A 188 6.97 -8.86 -7.39
CA LEU A 188 5.85 -8.46 -6.53
C LEU A 188 4.51 -8.62 -7.27
N GLY A 189 4.45 -8.22 -8.53
CA GLY A 189 3.27 -8.37 -9.38
C GLY A 189 2.85 -9.83 -9.57
N CYS A 190 3.80 -10.74 -9.81
CA CYS A 190 3.51 -12.17 -9.93
C CYS A 190 2.94 -12.75 -8.62
N ILE A 191 3.49 -12.36 -7.47
CA ILE A 191 3.00 -12.83 -6.17
C ILE A 191 1.57 -12.32 -5.91
N LEU A 192 1.28 -11.04 -6.20
CA LEU A 192 -0.07 -10.49 -6.06
C LEU A 192 -1.09 -11.20 -6.97
N LEU A 193 -0.70 -11.55 -8.21
CA LEU A 193 -1.56 -12.31 -9.12
C LEU A 193 -1.84 -13.73 -8.61
N LEU A 194 -0.83 -14.42 -8.07
CA LEU A 194 -1.02 -15.75 -7.49
C LEU A 194 -1.99 -15.72 -6.29
N ILE A 195 -1.84 -14.74 -5.40
CA ILE A 195 -2.74 -14.57 -4.25
C ILE A 195 -4.16 -14.24 -4.72
N ALA A 196 -4.32 -13.32 -5.67
CA ALA A 196 -5.61 -12.96 -6.22
C ALA A 196 -6.33 -14.16 -6.86
N SER A 197 -5.61 -14.97 -7.64
CA SER A 197 -6.17 -16.17 -8.28
C SER A 197 -6.60 -17.22 -7.25
N GLN A 198 -5.82 -17.44 -6.20
CA GLN A 198 -6.15 -18.38 -5.12
C GLN A 198 -7.44 -17.96 -4.41
N ILE A 199 -7.60 -16.67 -4.11
CA ILE A 199 -8.81 -16.15 -3.44
C ILE A 199 -10.03 -16.28 -4.34
N LEU A 200 -9.91 -15.91 -5.63
CA LEU A 200 -11.00 -16.04 -6.58
C LEU A 200 -11.47 -17.49 -6.73
N LEU A 201 -10.55 -18.43 -6.88
CA LEU A 201 -10.87 -19.86 -6.97
C LEU A 201 -11.60 -20.39 -5.73
N TYR A 202 -11.32 -19.81 -4.54
CA TYR A 202 -11.98 -20.21 -3.30
C TYR A 202 -13.36 -19.56 -3.10
N GLU A 203 -13.54 -18.31 -3.51
CA GLU A 203 -14.78 -17.56 -3.26
C GLU A 203 -15.82 -17.68 -4.39
N LEU A 204 -15.42 -17.78 -5.67
CA LEU A 204 -16.35 -17.86 -6.81
C LEU A 204 -17.36 -19.03 -6.72
N PRO A 205 -16.98 -20.26 -6.31
CA PRO A 205 -17.94 -21.34 -6.21
C PRO A 205 -19.08 -21.09 -5.22
N LYS A 206 -18.89 -20.22 -4.23
CA LYS A 206 -19.88 -19.88 -3.21
C LYS A 206 -21.02 -18.99 -3.74
N LEU A 207 -20.87 -18.41 -4.93
CA LEU A 207 -21.96 -17.66 -5.59
C LEU A 207 -23.09 -18.55 -6.11
N ASN A 208 -22.84 -19.83 -6.29
CA ASN A 208 -23.79 -20.80 -6.87
C ASN A 208 -24.53 -21.62 -5.80
N VAL A 209 -24.36 -21.30 -4.55
CA VAL A 209 -24.99 -21.92 -3.39
C VAL A 209 -25.94 -20.94 -2.73
#